data_4c03acefa6c57343fed40b5e32c0ec4a
#
_entry.id   4c03acefa6c57343fed40b5e32c0ec4a
#
_cell.length_a   1.000
_cell.length_b   1.000
_cell.length_c   1.000
_cell.angle_alpha   90.00
_cell.angle_beta   90.00
_cell.angle_gamma   90.00
#
_symmetry.space_group_name_H-M   'P 1'
#
loop_
_entity.id
_entity.type
_entity.pdbx_description
1 polymer ?
#
loop_
_entity_poly.entity_id
_entity_poly.type
_entity_poly.pdbx_seq_one_letter_code
_entity_poly.pdbx_strand_id
1 'polypeptide(L)'
;NLKTDYIDVYLVHWPDPNVPMEETMDALNTLKKQGKILHIGVSNFTKEQMEEAEKYCAIEAYQPQYSMVDRKWEQLIRWACAQKMGVMTYGTLGGGILTGKYRELKEYGVDDNRNRFYPYFKEPLFSKVMLLLRTMDQISEERNVPLSQIALNWTLQRPFISSCIIGAQSRDKIEENCKVFEWKLSDDEMQLLEQALKKTII
;
A
#
# COMPACT_ATOMS: atom_id res chain seq x y z
N ASN A 1 6.99 -6.27 -24.78
CA ASN A 1 7.95 -5.57 -23.92
C ASN A 1 8.29 -6.37 -22.65
N LEU A 2 7.34 -7.15 -22.12
CA LEU A 2 7.53 -7.96 -20.90
C LEU A 2 8.34 -9.24 -21.13
N LYS A 3 8.56 -9.63 -22.40
CA LYS A 3 9.25 -10.88 -22.79
C LYS A 3 8.60 -12.13 -22.18
N THR A 4 7.28 -12.11 -22.05
CA THR A 4 6.42 -13.21 -21.62
C THR A 4 5.17 -13.22 -22.50
N ASP A 5 4.51 -14.34 -22.63
CA ASP A 5 3.28 -14.56 -23.38
C ASP A 5 2.02 -14.49 -22.48
N TYR A 6 2.20 -14.39 -21.17
CA TYR A 6 1.11 -14.17 -20.21
C TYR A 6 1.48 -13.17 -19.10
N ILE A 7 0.48 -12.69 -18.37
CA ILE A 7 0.62 -11.84 -17.19
C ILE A 7 0.02 -12.58 -15.99
N ASP A 8 0.77 -12.70 -14.90
CA ASP A 8 0.32 -13.41 -13.71
C ASP A 8 -0.90 -12.75 -13.09
N VAL A 9 -0.84 -11.45 -12.81
CA VAL A 9 -1.95 -10.67 -12.27
C VAL A 9 -2.16 -9.42 -13.11
N TYR A 10 -3.34 -9.29 -13.73
CA TYR A 10 -3.72 -8.10 -14.46
C TYR A 10 -4.70 -7.27 -13.62
N LEU A 11 -4.37 -5.99 -13.40
CA LEU A 11 -5.14 -5.10 -12.53
C LEU A 11 -5.85 -4.01 -13.32
N VAL A 12 -7.16 -3.84 -13.08
CA VAL A 12 -7.84 -2.59 -13.45
C VAL A 12 -7.38 -1.51 -12.49
N HIS A 13 -6.62 -0.53 -12.98
CA HIS A 13 -5.97 0.49 -12.15
C HIS A 13 -6.96 1.46 -11.49
N TRP A 14 -7.99 1.86 -12.25
CA TRP A 14 -9.11 2.68 -11.81
C TRP A 14 -10.39 2.24 -12.51
N PRO A 15 -11.55 2.26 -11.82
CA PRO A 15 -12.82 2.07 -12.51
C PRO A 15 -13.08 3.27 -13.43
N ASP A 16 -13.50 3.02 -14.67
CA ASP A 16 -13.94 4.08 -15.57
C ASP A 16 -15.47 4.21 -15.48
N PRO A 17 -16.00 5.35 -15.02
CA PRO A 17 -17.45 5.54 -14.90
C PRO A 17 -18.19 5.61 -16.25
N ASN A 18 -17.46 5.77 -17.35
CA ASN A 18 -18.03 5.85 -18.71
C ASN A 18 -18.09 4.49 -19.41
N VAL A 19 -17.48 3.45 -18.82
CA VAL A 19 -17.47 2.09 -19.38
C VAL A 19 -18.24 1.17 -18.42
N PRO A 20 -19.27 0.44 -18.91
CA PRO A 20 -19.99 -0.53 -18.09
C PRO A 20 -19.04 -1.55 -17.47
N MET A 21 -19.27 -1.88 -16.19
CA MET A 21 -18.45 -2.86 -15.47
C MET A 21 -18.44 -4.22 -16.18
N GLU A 22 -19.59 -4.62 -16.71
CA GLU A 22 -19.77 -5.84 -17.50
C GLU A 22 -18.78 -5.93 -18.66
N GLU A 23 -18.68 -4.89 -19.48
CA GLU A 23 -17.79 -4.88 -20.65
C GLU A 23 -16.32 -5.06 -20.25
N THR A 24 -15.89 -4.36 -19.19
CA THR A 24 -14.52 -4.45 -18.69
C THR A 24 -14.24 -5.86 -18.17
N MET A 25 -15.12 -6.42 -17.35
CA MET A 25 -14.92 -7.72 -16.72
C MET A 25 -15.04 -8.87 -17.74
N ASP A 26 -15.92 -8.79 -18.72
CA ASP A 26 -16.04 -9.78 -19.80
C ASP A 26 -14.80 -9.80 -20.69
N ALA A 27 -14.22 -8.63 -20.99
CA ALA A 27 -12.96 -8.55 -21.72
C ALA A 27 -11.82 -9.24 -20.93
N LEU A 28 -11.70 -8.99 -19.63
CA LEU A 28 -10.69 -9.62 -18.77
C LEU A 28 -10.92 -11.14 -18.66
N ASN A 29 -12.17 -11.57 -18.49
CA ASN A 29 -12.52 -12.99 -18.45
C ASN A 29 -12.16 -13.70 -19.76
N THR A 30 -12.33 -13.02 -20.90
CA THR A 30 -11.92 -13.52 -22.21
C THR A 30 -10.40 -13.68 -22.29
N LEU A 31 -9.64 -12.69 -21.84
CA LEU A 31 -8.16 -12.76 -21.79
C LEU A 31 -7.68 -13.89 -20.85
N LYS A 32 -8.36 -14.09 -19.73
CA LYS A 32 -8.08 -15.19 -18.78
C LYS A 32 -8.34 -16.54 -19.43
N LYS A 33 -9.47 -16.73 -20.11
CA LYS A 33 -9.79 -17.97 -20.87
C LYS A 33 -8.79 -18.26 -21.99
N GLN A 34 -8.19 -17.21 -22.59
CA GLN A 34 -7.14 -17.33 -23.59
C GLN A 34 -5.75 -17.62 -22.99
N GLY A 35 -5.60 -17.65 -21.67
CA GLY A 35 -4.33 -17.85 -20.98
C GLY A 35 -3.38 -16.64 -21.06
N LYS A 36 -3.86 -15.47 -21.52
CA LYS A 36 -3.05 -14.25 -21.61
C LYS A 36 -2.85 -13.55 -20.26
N ILE A 37 -3.80 -13.73 -19.35
CA ILE A 37 -3.70 -13.34 -17.95
C ILE A 37 -4.12 -14.52 -17.08
N LEU A 38 -3.49 -14.70 -15.91
CA LEU A 38 -3.80 -15.80 -15.02
C LEU A 38 -4.81 -15.39 -13.94
N HIS A 39 -4.63 -14.21 -13.36
CA HIS A 39 -5.47 -13.67 -12.29
C HIS A 39 -5.94 -12.26 -12.62
N ILE A 40 -7.16 -11.95 -12.20
CA ILE A 40 -7.78 -10.62 -12.36
C ILE A 40 -7.78 -9.93 -11.00
N GLY A 41 -7.35 -8.67 -10.98
CA GLY A 41 -7.41 -7.84 -9.81
C GLY A 41 -7.93 -6.43 -10.12
N VAL A 42 -8.18 -5.68 -9.07
CA VAL A 42 -8.63 -4.30 -9.15
C VAL A 42 -7.84 -3.40 -8.19
N SER A 43 -7.75 -2.12 -8.52
CA SER A 43 -7.14 -1.09 -7.70
C SER A 43 -8.08 0.10 -7.58
N ASN A 44 -8.14 0.71 -6.38
CA ASN A 44 -8.97 1.90 -6.13
C ASN A 44 -10.49 1.71 -6.34
N PHE A 45 -10.98 0.49 -6.28
CA PHE A 45 -12.40 0.16 -6.31
C PHE A 45 -13.02 0.30 -4.92
N THR A 46 -14.28 0.71 -4.86
CA THR A 46 -15.09 0.60 -3.65
C THR A 46 -15.58 -0.83 -3.46
N LYS A 47 -16.17 -1.11 -2.29
CA LYS A 47 -16.77 -2.42 -2.03
C LYS A 47 -17.88 -2.73 -3.03
N GLU A 48 -18.76 -1.78 -3.27
CA GLU A 48 -19.90 -1.90 -4.20
C GLU A 48 -19.42 -2.18 -5.62
N GLN A 49 -18.33 -1.52 -6.05
CA GLN A 49 -17.73 -1.75 -7.37
C GLN A 49 -17.10 -3.14 -7.48
N MET A 50 -16.48 -3.64 -6.41
CA MET A 50 -15.95 -5.01 -6.41
C MET A 50 -17.08 -6.03 -6.41
N GLU A 51 -18.14 -5.84 -5.61
CA GLU A 51 -19.33 -6.70 -5.61
C GLU A 51 -20.07 -6.69 -6.96
N GLU A 52 -20.06 -5.56 -7.67
CA GLU A 52 -20.60 -5.47 -9.03
C GLU A 52 -19.73 -6.24 -10.02
N ALA A 53 -18.41 -6.03 -9.99
CA ALA A 53 -17.47 -6.72 -10.87
C ALA A 53 -17.50 -8.25 -10.70
N GLU A 54 -17.67 -8.73 -9.47
CA GLU A 54 -17.75 -10.17 -9.15
C GLU A 54 -19.00 -10.88 -9.74
N LYS A 55 -20.02 -10.14 -10.18
CA LYS A 55 -21.14 -10.74 -10.92
C LYS A 55 -20.73 -11.29 -12.29
N TYR A 56 -19.64 -10.76 -12.86
CA TYR A 56 -19.17 -11.10 -14.20
C TYR A 56 -17.92 -11.99 -14.18
N CYS A 57 -16.99 -11.74 -13.27
CA CYS A 57 -15.83 -12.61 -13.07
C CYS A 57 -15.26 -12.47 -11.66
N ALA A 58 -14.56 -13.51 -11.20
CA ALA A 58 -13.92 -13.49 -9.88
C ALA A 58 -12.78 -12.47 -9.83
N ILE A 59 -12.74 -11.67 -8.76
CA ILE A 59 -11.62 -10.79 -8.43
C ILE A 59 -10.70 -11.51 -7.43
N GLU A 60 -9.44 -11.70 -7.83
CA GLU A 60 -8.48 -12.51 -7.07
C GLU A 60 -7.43 -11.64 -6.37
N ALA A 61 -7.30 -10.36 -6.76
CA ALA A 61 -6.36 -9.42 -6.16
C ALA A 61 -6.97 -8.02 -5.98
N TYR A 62 -6.64 -7.37 -4.85
CA TYR A 62 -7.00 -6.00 -4.56
C TYR A 62 -5.76 -5.17 -4.25
N GLN A 63 -5.61 -4.02 -4.92
CA GLN A 63 -4.48 -3.11 -4.74
C GLN A 63 -4.94 -1.77 -4.17
N PRO A 64 -5.06 -1.62 -2.85
CA PRO A 64 -5.41 -0.38 -2.18
C PRO A 64 -4.20 0.45 -1.76
N GLN A 65 -4.39 1.76 -1.52
CA GLN A 65 -3.45 2.56 -0.75
C GLN A 65 -3.53 2.19 0.74
N TYR A 66 -2.38 1.89 1.36
CA TYR A 66 -2.31 1.62 2.78
C TYR A 66 -0.91 1.83 3.35
N SER A 67 -0.84 2.49 4.49
CA SER A 67 0.39 2.70 5.25
C SER A 67 0.08 3.02 6.72
N MET A 68 1.10 3.16 7.54
CA MET A 68 0.94 3.63 8.93
C MET A 68 0.17 4.95 9.02
N VAL A 69 0.38 5.87 8.06
CA VAL A 69 -0.23 7.21 8.05
C VAL A 69 -1.49 7.32 7.18
N ASP A 70 -1.86 6.29 6.45
CA ASP A 70 -3.09 6.24 5.66
C ASP A 70 -3.79 4.89 5.85
N ARG A 71 -4.78 4.89 6.72
CA ARG A 71 -5.53 3.69 7.11
C ARG A 71 -7.01 3.74 6.74
N LYS A 72 -7.41 4.75 5.95
CA LYS A 72 -8.83 5.01 5.63
C LYS A 72 -9.54 3.81 5.01
N TRP A 73 -8.82 2.95 4.29
CA TRP A 73 -9.36 1.78 3.62
C TRP A 73 -9.18 0.47 4.40
N GLU A 74 -8.69 0.51 5.64
CA GLU A 74 -8.37 -0.73 6.39
C GLU A 74 -9.56 -1.67 6.51
N GLN A 75 -10.77 -1.19 6.74
CA GLN A 75 -11.96 -2.04 6.83
C GLN A 75 -12.28 -2.72 5.49
N LEU A 76 -12.14 -1.98 4.37
CA LEU A 76 -12.32 -2.54 3.04
C LEU A 76 -11.25 -3.58 2.70
N ILE A 77 -10.01 -3.32 3.10
CA ILE A 77 -8.89 -4.25 2.94
C ILE A 77 -9.15 -5.55 3.71
N ARG A 78 -9.62 -5.46 4.95
CA ARG A 78 -9.99 -6.63 5.76
C ARG A 78 -11.14 -7.42 5.13
N TRP A 79 -12.14 -6.73 4.60
CA TRP A 79 -13.22 -7.36 3.86
C TRP A 79 -12.70 -8.10 2.61
N ALA A 80 -11.89 -7.46 1.78
CA ALA A 80 -11.30 -8.08 0.58
C ALA A 80 -10.48 -9.34 0.93
N CYS A 81 -9.66 -9.26 1.98
CA CYS A 81 -8.93 -10.42 2.50
C CYS A 81 -9.88 -11.55 2.95
N ALA A 82 -10.98 -11.22 3.62
CA ALA A 82 -12.00 -12.21 4.03
C ALA A 82 -12.71 -12.87 2.83
N GLN A 83 -12.80 -12.16 1.68
CA GLN A 83 -13.24 -12.71 0.40
C GLN A 83 -12.15 -13.53 -0.32
N LYS A 84 -10.99 -13.75 0.32
CA LYS A 84 -9.82 -14.48 -0.22
C LYS A 84 -9.10 -13.78 -1.37
N MET A 85 -9.28 -12.47 -1.53
CA MET A 85 -8.47 -11.68 -2.46
C MET A 85 -7.05 -11.51 -1.90
N GLY A 86 -6.04 -11.66 -2.75
CA GLY A 86 -4.66 -11.28 -2.40
C GLY A 86 -4.56 -9.75 -2.31
N VAL A 87 -4.08 -9.22 -1.17
CA VAL A 87 -3.97 -7.77 -0.97
C VAL A 87 -2.54 -7.28 -1.17
N MET A 88 -2.35 -6.41 -2.16
CA MET A 88 -1.07 -5.77 -2.49
C MET A 88 -1.17 -4.26 -2.25
N THR A 89 -0.59 -3.75 -1.17
CA THR A 89 -0.72 -2.32 -0.85
C THR A 89 0.28 -1.45 -1.58
N TYR A 90 -0.15 -0.26 -2.03
CA TYR A 90 0.74 0.77 -2.54
C TYR A 90 0.79 1.97 -1.59
N GLY A 91 1.76 2.87 -1.81
CA GLY A 91 1.95 4.05 -0.95
C GLY A 91 2.41 3.70 0.48
N THR A 92 2.97 2.52 0.69
CA THR A 92 3.32 1.93 1.99
C THR A 92 4.29 2.80 2.81
N LEU A 93 5.15 3.57 2.16
CA LEU A 93 6.06 4.52 2.81
C LEU A 93 5.49 5.96 2.90
N GLY A 94 4.18 6.17 2.64
CA GLY A 94 3.53 7.46 2.74
C GLY A 94 4.17 8.54 1.86
N GLY A 95 4.45 8.26 0.58
CA GLY A 95 5.17 9.18 -0.29
C GLY A 95 6.62 9.44 0.15
N GLY A 96 7.17 8.58 0.99
CA GLY A 96 8.53 8.67 1.52
C GLY A 96 8.64 9.34 2.89
N ILE A 97 7.54 9.86 3.47
CA ILE A 97 7.61 10.53 4.79
C ILE A 97 8.03 9.56 5.90
N LEU A 98 7.60 8.30 5.82
CA LEU A 98 7.94 7.25 6.78
C LEU A 98 9.40 6.75 6.68
N THR A 99 10.17 7.23 5.71
CA THR A 99 11.63 6.97 5.67
C THR A 99 12.42 7.86 6.61
N GLY A 100 11.79 8.88 7.21
CA GLY A 100 12.45 9.87 8.04
C GLY A 100 13.30 10.90 7.28
N LYS A 101 13.31 10.87 5.94
CA LYS A 101 14.07 11.82 5.11
C LYS A 101 13.53 13.25 5.21
N TYR A 102 12.25 13.40 5.48
CA TYR A 102 11.55 14.69 5.52
C TYR A 102 11.25 15.06 6.96
N ARG A 103 12.18 15.80 7.61
CA ARG A 103 12.07 16.21 9.04
C ARG A 103 11.62 17.66 9.21
N GLU A 104 11.61 18.41 8.14
CA GLU A 104 11.17 19.80 8.11
C GLU A 104 10.08 19.98 7.07
N LEU A 105 9.08 20.79 7.42
CA LEU A 105 8.05 21.17 6.48
C LEU A 105 8.65 22.02 5.36
N LYS A 106 8.39 21.64 4.13
CA LYS A 106 8.84 22.35 2.93
C LYS A 106 7.67 22.57 2.00
N GLU A 107 7.72 23.65 1.25
CA GLU A 107 6.80 23.85 0.15
C GLU A 107 7.23 23.00 -1.05
N TYR A 108 6.27 22.36 -1.67
CA TYR A 108 6.45 21.55 -2.88
C TYR A 108 5.68 22.19 -4.02
N GLY A 109 6.21 22.09 -5.24
CA GLY A 109 5.53 22.59 -6.43
C GLY A 109 4.14 21.97 -6.62
N VAL A 110 3.28 22.68 -7.36
CA VAL A 110 1.89 22.25 -7.61
C VAL A 110 1.78 20.86 -8.27
N ASP A 111 2.76 20.49 -9.08
CA ASP A 111 2.81 19.20 -9.77
C ASP A 111 3.53 18.10 -8.97
N ASP A 112 4.04 18.42 -7.80
CA ASP A 112 4.70 17.43 -6.94
C ASP A 112 3.66 16.51 -6.29
N ASN A 113 3.86 15.21 -6.43
CA ASN A 113 2.97 14.20 -5.87
C ASN A 113 2.80 14.32 -4.35
N ARG A 114 3.83 14.82 -3.63
CA ARG A 114 3.75 15.08 -2.19
C ARG A 114 2.72 16.13 -1.86
N ASN A 115 2.57 17.14 -2.71
CA ASN A 115 1.55 18.18 -2.56
C ASN A 115 0.15 17.71 -2.98
N ARG A 116 0.06 16.86 -4.02
CA ARG A 116 -1.22 16.43 -4.64
C ARG A 116 -1.87 15.26 -3.92
N PHE A 117 -1.10 14.24 -3.54
CA PHE A 117 -1.64 12.95 -3.10
C PHE A 117 -1.36 12.62 -1.64
N TYR A 118 -0.44 13.35 -0.97
CA TYR A 118 -0.01 12.98 0.38
C TYR A 118 -0.25 14.13 1.36
N PRO A 119 -1.39 14.14 2.07
CA PRO A 119 -1.77 15.25 2.97
C PRO A 119 -0.80 15.40 4.16
N TYR A 120 0.02 14.41 4.45
CA TYR A 120 0.97 14.42 5.56
C TYR A 120 2.19 15.32 5.33
N PHE A 121 2.34 15.89 4.13
CA PHE A 121 3.34 16.93 3.84
C PHE A 121 2.80 18.35 4.11
N LYS A 122 1.65 18.46 4.78
CA LYS A 122 1.02 19.73 5.19
C LYS A 122 0.60 19.67 6.65
N GLU A 123 0.54 20.85 7.30
CA GLU A 123 -0.04 20.94 8.65
C GLU A 123 -1.57 20.72 8.63
N PRO A 124 -2.16 20.18 9.70
CA PRO A 124 -1.51 19.73 10.95
C PRO A 124 -0.95 18.31 10.90
N LEU A 125 -1.08 17.59 9.77
CA LEU A 125 -0.69 16.19 9.68
C LEU A 125 0.82 16.00 9.69
N PHE A 126 1.59 16.92 9.14
CA PHE A 126 3.04 16.86 9.15
C PHE A 126 3.58 16.77 10.59
N SER A 127 3.17 17.70 11.46
CA SER A 127 3.56 17.69 12.88
C SER A 127 3.17 16.40 13.59
N LYS A 128 1.99 15.84 13.28
CA LYS A 128 1.53 14.56 13.84
C LYS A 128 2.42 13.40 13.38
N VAL A 129 2.80 13.37 12.10
CA VAL A 129 3.74 12.35 11.59
C VAL A 129 5.10 12.49 12.24
N MET A 130 5.59 13.69 12.48
CA MET A 130 6.87 13.89 13.19
C MET A 130 6.85 13.28 14.60
N LEU A 131 5.72 13.30 15.31
CA LEU A 131 5.58 12.60 16.60
C LEU A 131 5.66 11.07 16.43
N LEU A 132 5.02 10.51 15.41
CA LEU A 132 5.14 9.09 15.09
C LEU A 132 6.60 8.72 14.77
N LEU A 133 7.27 9.53 13.95
CA LEU A 133 8.66 9.26 13.57
C LEU A 133 9.60 9.23 14.76
N ARG A 134 9.35 9.98 15.84
CA ARG A 134 10.15 9.90 17.08
C ARG A 134 10.06 8.50 17.73
N THR A 135 8.87 7.90 17.72
CA THR A 135 8.70 6.52 18.20
C THR A 135 9.41 5.53 17.28
N MET A 136 9.36 5.76 15.98
CA MET A 136 10.10 4.92 15.02
C MET A 136 11.62 5.09 15.17
N ASP A 137 12.11 6.30 15.48
CA ASP A 137 13.53 6.56 15.72
C ASP A 137 14.06 5.71 16.89
N GLN A 138 13.31 5.59 17.99
CA GLN A 138 13.68 4.74 19.13
C GLN A 138 13.88 3.29 18.70
N ILE A 139 12.93 2.72 17.98
CA ILE A 139 13.04 1.33 17.47
C ILE A 139 14.20 1.21 16.48
N SER A 140 14.39 2.22 15.64
CA SER A 140 15.47 2.28 14.64
C SER A 140 16.86 2.24 15.32
N GLU A 141 17.05 3.01 16.38
CA GLU A 141 18.29 3.05 17.15
C GLU A 141 18.55 1.71 17.87
N GLU A 142 17.54 1.15 18.55
CA GLU A 142 17.64 -0.12 19.27
C GLU A 142 17.93 -1.31 18.33
N ARG A 143 17.32 -1.33 17.15
CA ARG A 143 17.45 -2.40 16.16
C ARG A 143 18.57 -2.19 15.16
N ASN A 144 19.11 -0.96 15.07
CA ASN A 144 20.04 -0.55 14.01
C ASN A 144 19.49 -0.82 12.60
N VAL A 145 18.24 -0.42 12.35
CA VAL A 145 17.53 -0.59 11.07
C VAL A 145 16.93 0.74 10.59
N PRO A 146 16.81 0.99 9.30
CA PRO A 146 16.20 2.22 8.80
C PRO A 146 14.69 2.26 9.05
N LEU A 147 14.13 3.47 9.19
CA LEU A 147 12.70 3.68 9.42
C LEU A 147 11.82 3.07 8.31
N SER A 148 12.33 3.03 7.09
CA SER A 148 11.63 2.37 5.98
C SER A 148 11.32 0.91 6.26
N GLN A 149 12.27 0.17 6.85
CA GLN A 149 12.05 -1.24 7.22
C GLN A 149 11.04 -1.38 8.37
N ILE A 150 11.01 -0.45 9.32
CA ILE A 150 10.01 -0.44 10.40
C ILE A 150 8.60 -0.26 9.80
N ALA A 151 8.43 0.72 8.91
CA ALA A 151 7.15 0.97 8.24
C ALA A 151 6.69 -0.21 7.38
N LEU A 152 7.60 -0.83 6.65
CA LEU A 152 7.33 -2.02 5.84
C LEU A 152 6.99 -3.22 6.72
N ASN A 153 7.75 -3.45 7.77
CA ASN A 153 7.55 -4.56 8.70
C ASN A 153 6.19 -4.44 9.41
N TRP A 154 5.86 -3.23 9.89
CA TRP A 154 4.54 -2.96 10.47
C TRP A 154 3.40 -3.29 9.50
N THR A 155 3.53 -2.96 8.22
CA THR A 155 2.51 -3.26 7.20
C THR A 155 2.46 -4.75 6.87
N LEU A 156 3.61 -5.39 6.64
CA LEU A 156 3.70 -6.81 6.28
C LEU A 156 3.26 -7.76 7.40
N GLN A 157 3.33 -7.33 8.66
CA GLN A 157 2.82 -8.12 9.79
C GLN A 157 1.30 -8.02 9.99
N ARG A 158 0.59 -7.26 9.15
CA ARG A 158 -0.88 -7.28 9.15
C ARG A 158 -1.39 -8.55 8.48
N PRO A 159 -2.21 -9.36 9.16
CA PRO A 159 -2.66 -10.66 8.63
C PRO A 159 -3.53 -10.55 7.37
N PHE A 160 -3.98 -9.35 7.03
CA PHE A 160 -4.79 -9.05 5.86
C PHE A 160 -3.99 -8.43 4.69
N ILE A 161 -2.65 -8.36 4.79
CA ILE A 161 -1.76 -7.87 3.74
C ILE A 161 -0.94 -9.04 3.18
N SER A 162 -0.97 -9.21 1.87
CA SER A 162 -0.19 -10.24 1.17
C SER A 162 1.17 -9.71 0.70
N SER A 163 1.23 -8.43 0.28
CA SER A 163 2.45 -7.82 -0.26
C SER A 163 2.41 -6.30 -0.18
N CYS A 164 3.58 -5.68 -0.19
CA CYS A 164 3.76 -4.23 -0.23
C CYS A 164 4.48 -3.83 -1.52
N ILE A 165 3.88 -2.89 -2.27
CA ILE A 165 4.50 -2.28 -3.44
C ILE A 165 5.26 -1.05 -2.98
N ILE A 166 6.54 -1.01 -3.30
CA ILE A 166 7.44 0.10 -2.91
C ILE A 166 8.16 0.67 -4.12
N GLY A 167 8.48 1.97 -4.04
CA GLY A 167 9.31 2.62 -5.05
C GLY A 167 10.76 2.10 -5.00
N ALA A 168 11.32 1.85 -6.18
CA ALA A 168 12.68 1.34 -6.35
C ALA A 168 13.46 2.32 -7.24
N GLN A 169 14.26 3.20 -6.64
CA GLN A 169 15.04 4.21 -7.38
C GLN A 169 16.50 3.78 -7.61
N SER A 170 17.03 2.85 -6.82
CA SER A 170 18.37 2.31 -6.98
C SER A 170 18.45 0.89 -6.43
N ARG A 171 19.46 0.16 -6.88
CA ARG A 171 19.76 -1.20 -6.40
C ARG A 171 19.93 -1.23 -4.88
N ASP A 172 20.73 -0.33 -4.34
CA ASP A 172 21.02 -0.28 -2.90
C ASP A 172 19.73 -0.10 -2.06
N LYS A 173 18.78 0.72 -2.55
CA LYS A 173 17.49 0.92 -1.88
C LYS A 173 16.60 -0.31 -1.96
N ILE A 174 16.66 -1.08 -3.02
CA ILE A 174 15.94 -2.35 -3.13
C ILE A 174 16.54 -3.35 -2.13
N GLU A 175 17.87 -3.53 -2.15
CA GLU A 175 18.57 -4.44 -1.25
C GLU A 175 18.34 -4.06 0.22
N GLU A 176 18.41 -2.78 0.56
CA GLU A 176 18.10 -2.28 1.90
C GLU A 176 16.65 -2.60 2.32
N ASN A 177 15.67 -2.36 1.45
CA ASN A 177 14.28 -2.64 1.76
C ASN A 177 13.98 -4.13 1.85
N CYS A 178 14.64 -4.99 1.04
CA CYS A 178 14.47 -6.44 1.09
C CYS A 178 14.93 -7.05 2.42
N LYS A 179 15.83 -6.42 3.15
CA LYS A 179 16.23 -6.86 4.50
C LYS A 179 15.08 -6.85 5.51
N VAL A 180 13.93 -6.25 5.20
CA VAL A 180 12.72 -6.34 6.02
C VAL A 180 12.28 -7.77 6.29
N PHE A 181 12.63 -8.73 5.45
CA PHE A 181 12.30 -10.14 5.62
C PHE A 181 13.25 -10.89 6.57
N GLU A 182 14.37 -10.28 7.00
CA GLU A 182 15.35 -10.88 7.89
C GLU A 182 14.96 -10.75 9.38
N TRP A 183 13.97 -9.90 9.70
CA TRP A 183 13.56 -9.61 11.07
C TRP A 183 12.06 -9.27 11.14
N LYS A 184 11.52 -9.20 12.36
CA LYS A 184 10.14 -8.79 12.63
C LYS A 184 10.10 -7.83 13.81
N LEU A 185 9.14 -6.91 13.79
CA LEU A 185 8.75 -6.14 14.97
C LEU A 185 8.23 -7.11 16.04
N SER A 186 8.65 -6.91 17.30
CA SER A 186 8.07 -7.63 18.44
C SER A 186 6.65 -7.13 18.72
N ASP A 187 5.89 -7.88 19.52
CA ASP A 187 4.55 -7.48 19.93
C ASP A 187 4.57 -6.15 20.72
N ASP A 188 5.59 -5.93 21.55
CA ASP A 188 5.76 -4.68 22.31
C ASP A 188 6.04 -3.49 21.38
N GLU A 189 6.90 -3.65 20.38
CA GLU A 189 7.18 -2.63 19.37
C GLU A 189 5.94 -2.34 18.51
N MET A 190 5.19 -3.36 18.13
CA MET A 190 3.92 -3.20 17.43
C MET A 190 2.90 -2.43 18.27
N GLN A 191 2.79 -2.74 19.57
CA GLN A 191 1.91 -2.01 20.49
C GLN A 191 2.35 -0.56 20.68
N LEU A 192 3.65 -0.31 20.80
CA LEU A 192 4.21 1.03 20.91
C LEU A 192 3.86 1.89 19.70
N LEU A 193 4.03 1.33 18.48
CA LEU A 193 3.65 2.00 17.23
C LEU A 193 2.14 2.25 17.14
N GLU A 194 1.30 1.28 17.53
CA GLU A 194 -0.16 1.47 17.55
C GLU A 194 -0.60 2.56 18.53
N GLN A 195 0.03 2.65 19.69
CA GLN A 195 -0.25 3.72 20.67
C GLN A 195 0.15 5.10 20.12
N ALA A 196 1.32 5.18 19.46
CA ALA A 196 1.74 6.41 18.80
C ALA A 196 0.77 6.81 17.67
N LEU A 197 0.34 5.86 16.84
CA LEU A 197 -0.63 6.10 15.77
C LEU A 197 -1.98 6.60 16.28
N LYS A 198 -2.52 6.00 17.34
CA LYS A 198 -3.77 6.45 17.98
C LYS A 198 -3.69 7.87 18.51
N LYS A 199 -2.53 8.31 19.00
CA LYS A 199 -2.33 9.65 19.53
C LYS A 199 -2.11 10.70 18.45
N THR A 200 -1.65 10.29 17.27
CA THR A 200 -1.15 11.23 16.25
C THR A 200 -1.97 11.26 14.97
N ILE A 201 -2.39 10.12 14.47
CA ILE A 201 -2.96 9.98 13.11
C ILE A 201 -4.46 9.67 13.12
N ILE A 202 -4.94 8.93 14.11
CA ILE A 202 -6.36 8.48 14.22
C ILE A 202 -7.14 9.36 15.15
#